data_2c4daa5d04fa4f9a9e4b44ff44521c2a
#
_entry.id   2c4daa5d04fa4f9a9e4b44ff44521c2a
#
_cell.length_a   1.000
_cell.length_b   1.000
_cell.length_c   1.000
_cell.angle_alpha   90.00
_cell.angle_beta   90.00
_cell.angle_gamma   90.00
#
_symmetry.space_group_name_H-M   'P 1'
#
loop_
_entity.id
_entity.type
_entity.pdbx_description
1 polymer ?
#
loop_
_entity_poly.entity_id
_entity_poly.type
_entity_poly.pdbx_seq_one_letter_code
_entity_poly.pdbx_strand_id
1 'polypeptide(L)'
;VMGSHATCSGAWVSGPEDIAPDDYFWGYNRMMSVEGLFGAGDTVGGSAHKFSSGSFTEGRLAAKAAVKYIEDKKANNIKVSEKQYNDLKEVIYKPLENYTVGRNEITGGTVSPSYISPIQGLQRLQKIMDEYCGGITNNYMTNDNLLKKALELLDLSLIHI
;
A
#
# COMPACT_ATOMS: atom_id res chain seq x y z
N VAL A 1 -2.80 -25.84 0.24
CA VAL A 1 -3.15 -24.45 0.06
C VAL A 1 -3.14 -24.14 -1.40
N MET A 2 -4.27 -23.88 -1.89
CA MET A 2 -4.42 -23.36 -3.23
C MET A 2 -4.08 -21.86 -3.20
N GLY A 3 -2.80 -21.55 -3.17
CA GLY A 3 -2.35 -20.18 -3.29
C GLY A 3 -2.37 -19.79 -4.75
N SER A 4 -3.29 -18.95 -5.17
CA SER A 4 -3.09 -18.20 -6.38
C SER A 4 -2.15 -17.05 -6.07
N HIS A 5 -0.97 -17.05 -6.65
CA HIS A 5 -0.02 -15.95 -6.56
C HIS A 5 -0.28 -14.90 -7.66
N ALA A 6 -1.32 -15.07 -8.44
CA ALA A 6 -1.76 -14.13 -9.45
C ALA A 6 -3.24 -13.82 -9.25
N THR A 7 -3.54 -12.93 -8.34
CA THR A 7 -4.90 -12.49 -8.04
C THR A 7 -5.20 -11.15 -8.71
N CYS A 8 -6.48 -10.81 -8.82
CA CYS A 8 -6.90 -9.47 -9.27
C CYS A 8 -6.83 -8.41 -8.17
N SER A 9 -6.27 -8.74 -7.01
CA SER A 9 -6.03 -7.80 -5.92
C SER A 9 -4.69 -7.09 -6.07
N GLY A 10 -4.62 -5.85 -5.63
CA GLY A 10 -3.42 -5.04 -5.68
C GLY A 10 -3.72 -3.55 -5.58
N ALA A 11 -2.75 -2.73 -5.94
CA ALA A 11 -2.91 -1.29 -5.91
C ALA A 11 -4.01 -0.83 -6.87
N TRP A 12 -4.80 0.14 -6.41
CA TRP A 12 -5.80 0.78 -7.23
C TRP A 12 -5.12 1.72 -8.23
N VAL A 13 -5.41 1.54 -9.50
CA VAL A 13 -4.85 2.35 -10.59
C VAL A 13 -5.93 2.82 -11.54
N SER A 14 -5.72 4.00 -12.12
CA SER A 14 -6.59 4.54 -13.16
C SER A 14 -6.62 3.62 -14.39
N GLY A 15 -7.78 3.44 -14.93
CA GLY A 15 -7.99 2.76 -16.19
C GLY A 15 -7.53 3.58 -17.40
N PRO A 16 -7.64 3.04 -18.62
CA PRO A 16 -7.41 3.79 -19.85
C PRO A 16 -8.55 4.77 -20.16
N GLU A 17 -8.19 5.94 -20.69
CA GLU A 17 -9.11 7.05 -20.97
C GLU A 17 -10.25 6.69 -21.94
N ASP A 18 -9.97 5.79 -22.88
CA ASP A 18 -10.88 5.44 -23.97
C ASP A 18 -11.94 4.39 -23.63
N ILE A 19 -11.73 3.61 -22.57
CA ILE A 19 -12.60 2.48 -22.23
C ILE A 19 -12.98 2.38 -20.75
N ALA A 20 -12.29 3.09 -19.85
CA ALA A 20 -12.63 3.05 -18.44
C ALA A 20 -13.88 3.87 -18.16
N PRO A 21 -14.81 3.40 -17.32
CA PRO A 21 -15.88 4.25 -16.80
C PRO A 21 -15.27 5.47 -16.07
N ASP A 22 -16.00 6.59 -16.06
CA ASP A 22 -15.52 7.86 -15.50
C ASP A 22 -15.02 7.74 -14.05
N ASP A 23 -15.69 6.93 -13.25
CA ASP A 23 -15.31 6.67 -11.85
C ASP A 23 -13.97 5.92 -11.71
N TYR A 24 -13.48 5.32 -12.79
CA TYR A 24 -12.25 4.54 -12.83
C TYR A 24 -11.15 5.18 -13.69
N PHE A 25 -11.35 6.42 -14.09
CA PHE A 25 -10.36 7.22 -14.78
C PHE A 25 -10.16 8.55 -14.05
N TRP A 26 -8.94 8.78 -13.53
CA TRP A 26 -8.59 10.00 -12.81
C TRP A 26 -7.28 10.63 -13.29
N GLY A 27 -7.00 10.49 -14.56
CA GLY A 27 -5.91 11.22 -15.20
C GLY A 27 -5.10 10.39 -16.18
N TYR A 28 -4.25 9.50 -15.71
CA TYR A 28 -3.33 8.76 -16.58
C TYR A 28 -3.46 7.26 -16.34
N ASN A 29 -3.49 6.49 -17.41
CA ASN A 29 -3.60 5.03 -17.33
C ASN A 29 -2.50 4.44 -16.42
N ARG A 30 -2.87 3.59 -15.49
CA ARG A 30 -1.99 2.98 -14.48
C ARG A 30 -1.44 3.94 -13.40
N MET A 31 -1.90 5.18 -13.35
CA MET A 31 -1.59 6.09 -12.24
C MET A 31 -2.37 5.66 -11.00
N MET A 32 -1.70 5.59 -9.85
CA MET A 32 -2.33 5.32 -8.56
C MET A 32 -3.11 6.55 -8.07
N SER A 33 -3.77 6.45 -6.93
CA SER A 33 -4.42 7.59 -6.28
C SER A 33 -3.44 8.68 -5.82
N VAL A 34 -2.16 8.38 -5.77
CA VAL A 34 -1.08 9.34 -5.54
C VAL A 34 -0.59 9.86 -6.89
N GLU A 35 -0.70 11.16 -7.10
CA GLU A 35 -0.32 11.81 -8.36
C GLU A 35 1.16 11.54 -8.70
N GLY A 36 1.40 11.12 -9.94
CA GLY A 36 2.74 10.81 -10.43
C GLY A 36 3.29 9.44 -10.04
N LEU A 37 2.56 8.66 -9.24
CA LEU A 37 2.92 7.30 -8.90
C LEU A 37 2.17 6.32 -9.83
N PHE A 38 2.92 5.47 -10.52
CA PHE A 38 2.38 4.49 -11.47
C PHE A 38 2.61 3.07 -10.97
N GLY A 39 1.62 2.21 -11.17
CA GLY A 39 1.69 0.78 -10.86
C GLY A 39 1.72 -0.08 -12.11
N ALA A 40 2.44 -1.19 -12.03
CA ALA A 40 2.49 -2.17 -13.12
C ALA A 40 2.71 -3.59 -12.60
N GLY A 41 2.29 -4.58 -13.39
CA GLY A 41 2.49 -5.98 -13.09
C GLY A 41 1.65 -6.49 -11.93
N ASP A 42 2.22 -7.38 -11.14
CA ASP A 42 1.51 -8.07 -10.07
C ASP A 42 1.07 -7.16 -8.92
N THR A 43 1.62 -5.97 -8.81
CA THR A 43 1.21 -4.97 -7.83
C THR A 43 -0.13 -4.30 -8.15
N VAL A 44 -0.62 -4.42 -9.39
CA VAL A 44 -1.83 -3.76 -9.86
C VAL A 44 -3.05 -4.63 -9.67
N GLY A 45 -4.09 -4.09 -9.02
CA GLY A 45 -5.33 -4.82 -8.77
C GLY A 45 -6.19 -5.04 -10.02
N GLY A 46 -6.12 -4.15 -11.00
CA GLY A 46 -6.94 -4.20 -12.22
C GLY A 46 -6.38 -5.06 -13.35
N SER A 47 -5.27 -5.76 -13.16
CA SER A 47 -4.69 -6.61 -14.20
C SER A 47 -5.37 -7.97 -14.23
N ALA A 48 -6.02 -8.27 -15.35
CA ALA A 48 -6.68 -9.56 -15.59
C ALA A 48 -5.69 -10.68 -15.90
N HIS A 49 -4.50 -10.36 -16.35
CA HIS A 49 -3.45 -11.31 -16.71
C HIS A 49 -2.13 -10.89 -16.11
N LYS A 50 -1.65 -11.68 -15.18
CA LYS A 50 -0.39 -11.45 -14.44
C LYS A 50 0.75 -12.30 -15.01
N PHE A 51 1.83 -12.51 -14.28
CA PHE A 51 3.06 -13.15 -14.77
C PHE A 51 3.81 -12.33 -15.84
N SER A 52 4.70 -12.97 -16.55
CA SER A 52 5.64 -12.29 -17.44
C SER A 52 4.93 -11.47 -18.53
N SER A 53 4.01 -12.06 -19.27
CA SER A 53 3.30 -11.37 -20.36
C SER A 53 2.45 -10.22 -19.87
N GLY A 54 1.71 -10.41 -18.78
CA GLY A 54 0.92 -9.35 -18.14
C GLY A 54 1.81 -8.24 -17.59
N SER A 55 2.89 -8.59 -16.91
CA SER A 55 3.82 -7.62 -16.34
C SER A 55 4.50 -6.77 -17.42
N PHE A 56 4.90 -7.36 -18.55
CA PHE A 56 5.43 -6.60 -19.68
C PHE A 56 4.39 -5.65 -20.29
N THR A 57 3.15 -6.11 -20.43
CA THR A 57 2.05 -5.27 -20.94
C THR A 57 1.77 -4.12 -20.02
N GLU A 58 1.62 -4.38 -18.72
CA GLU A 58 1.37 -3.38 -17.68
C GLU A 58 2.52 -2.37 -17.59
N GLY A 59 3.76 -2.84 -17.59
CA GLY A 59 4.95 -1.97 -17.59
C GLY A 59 4.97 -1.04 -18.80
N ARG A 60 4.61 -1.55 -19.98
CA ARG A 60 4.53 -0.73 -21.20
C ARG A 60 3.43 0.32 -21.12
N LEU A 61 2.26 -0.03 -20.58
CA LEU A 61 1.15 0.92 -20.41
C LEU A 61 1.51 2.01 -19.39
N ALA A 62 2.05 1.63 -18.25
CA ALA A 62 2.49 2.55 -17.21
C ALA A 62 3.58 3.50 -17.70
N ALA A 63 4.58 2.97 -18.41
CA ALA A 63 5.66 3.79 -18.98
C ALA A 63 5.16 4.83 -19.98
N LYS A 64 4.27 4.45 -20.89
CA LYS A 64 3.67 5.40 -21.84
C LYS A 64 2.89 6.50 -21.14
N ALA A 65 2.09 6.12 -20.13
CA ALA A 65 1.31 7.07 -19.35
C ALA A 65 2.20 8.01 -18.52
N ALA A 66 3.28 7.48 -17.95
CA ALA A 66 4.26 8.28 -17.21
C ALA A 66 4.97 9.30 -18.09
N VAL A 67 5.37 8.93 -19.31
CA VAL A 67 5.95 9.88 -20.28
C VAL A 67 4.95 10.99 -20.60
N LYS A 68 3.70 10.63 -20.93
CA LYS A 68 2.64 11.63 -21.18
C LYS A 68 2.45 12.56 -19.98
N TYR A 69 2.43 11.99 -18.75
CA TYR A 69 2.32 12.78 -17.53
C TYR A 69 3.45 13.80 -17.38
N ILE A 70 4.70 13.39 -17.63
CA ILE A 70 5.87 14.26 -17.55
C ILE A 70 5.79 15.40 -18.57
N GLU A 71 5.36 15.09 -19.80
CA GLU A 71 5.20 16.08 -20.86
C GLU A 71 4.08 17.08 -20.55
N ASP A 72 2.91 16.60 -20.13
CA ASP A 72 1.73 17.42 -19.84
C ASP A 72 1.97 18.33 -18.61
N LYS A 73 2.58 17.79 -17.58
CA LYS A 73 2.88 18.53 -16.33
C LYS A 73 4.13 19.40 -16.44
N LYS A 74 4.87 19.31 -17.55
CA LYS A 74 6.18 19.99 -17.72
C LYS A 74 7.07 19.77 -16.50
N ALA A 75 7.10 18.53 -16.02
CA ALA A 75 7.78 18.15 -14.79
C ALA A 75 9.27 18.43 -14.92
N ASN A 76 9.68 19.56 -14.38
CA ASN A 76 11.08 19.93 -14.25
C ASN A 76 11.70 19.16 -13.08
N ASN A 77 13.03 19.14 -13.01
CA ASN A 77 13.78 18.48 -11.94
C ASN A 77 13.20 18.81 -10.56
N ILE A 78 12.52 17.83 -9.97
CA ILE A 78 11.98 17.94 -8.61
C ILE A 78 13.19 17.96 -7.68
N LYS A 79 13.34 19.05 -6.94
CA LYS A 79 14.36 19.15 -5.88
C LYS A 79 13.73 18.77 -4.57
N VAL A 80 14.17 17.68 -3.99
CA VAL A 80 13.84 17.31 -2.61
C VAL A 80 14.78 18.07 -1.70
N SER A 81 14.26 18.82 -0.74
CA SER A 81 15.09 19.50 0.25
C SER A 81 15.70 18.48 1.21
N GLU A 82 16.89 18.78 1.73
CA GLU A 82 17.56 17.92 2.72
C GLU A 82 16.68 17.70 3.96
N LYS A 83 15.91 18.71 4.36
CA LYS A 83 14.95 18.59 5.46
C LYS A 83 13.89 17.54 5.14
N GLN A 84 13.23 17.61 3.98
CA GLN A 84 12.21 16.62 3.58
C GLN A 84 12.78 15.20 3.53
N TYR A 85 14.00 15.07 3.02
CA TYR A 85 14.69 13.77 3.00
C TYR A 85 14.92 13.22 4.41
N ASN A 86 15.41 14.05 5.34
CA ASN A 86 15.69 13.64 6.71
C ASN A 86 14.40 13.34 7.48
N ASP A 87 13.34 14.15 7.31
CA ASP A 87 12.04 13.92 7.93
C ASP A 87 11.44 12.56 7.49
N LEU A 88 11.50 12.25 6.20
CA LEU A 88 11.04 10.97 5.68
C LEU A 88 11.91 9.81 6.14
N LYS A 89 13.21 10.00 6.20
CA LYS A 89 14.16 9.00 6.70
C LYS A 89 13.87 8.65 8.15
N GLU A 90 13.63 9.65 9.00
CA GLU A 90 13.26 9.44 10.41
C GLU A 90 11.99 8.60 10.52
N VAL A 91 10.93 8.94 9.77
CA VAL A 91 9.67 8.18 9.77
C VAL A 91 9.88 6.72 9.34
N ILE A 92 10.69 6.49 8.29
CA ILE A 92 10.91 5.15 7.75
C ILE A 92 11.75 4.29 8.71
N TYR A 93 12.74 4.87 9.38
CA TYR A 93 13.64 4.12 10.26
C TYR A 93 13.18 4.03 11.72
N LYS A 94 12.20 4.84 12.14
CA LYS A 94 11.68 4.82 13.51
C LYS A 94 11.20 3.44 13.97
N PRO A 95 10.48 2.63 13.17
CA PRO A 95 10.12 1.27 13.56
C PRO A 95 11.33 0.37 13.84
N LEU A 96 12.44 0.55 13.11
CA LEU A 96 13.66 -0.20 13.32
C LEU A 96 14.36 0.20 14.63
N GLU A 97 14.36 1.48 14.95
CA GLU A 97 14.88 2.01 16.23
C GLU A 97 14.04 1.47 17.39
N ASN A 98 12.72 1.56 17.30
CA ASN A 98 11.79 1.02 18.29
C ASN A 98 12.00 -0.49 18.48
N TYR A 99 12.20 -1.25 17.40
CA TYR A 99 12.51 -2.67 17.47
C TYR A 99 13.82 -2.93 18.24
N THR A 100 14.84 -2.13 17.98
CA THR A 100 16.16 -2.29 18.62
C THR A 100 16.08 -2.02 20.11
N VAL A 101 15.37 -0.96 20.50
CA VAL A 101 15.15 -0.61 21.93
C VAL A 101 14.25 -1.65 22.60
N GLY A 102 13.08 -1.93 22.02
CA GLY A 102 12.10 -2.85 22.59
C GLY A 102 12.61 -4.28 22.72
N ARG A 103 13.45 -4.74 21.79
CA ARG A 103 14.10 -6.05 21.88
C ARG A 103 14.97 -6.18 23.11
N ASN A 104 15.60 -5.10 23.52
CA ASN A 104 16.47 -5.09 24.72
C ASN A 104 15.65 -5.02 26.02
N GLU A 105 14.44 -4.49 25.97
CA GLU A 105 13.54 -4.40 27.11
C GLU A 105 12.78 -5.72 27.38
N ILE A 106 12.62 -6.57 26.37
CA ILE A 106 11.95 -7.87 26.51
C ILE A 106 12.95 -8.90 27.02
N THR A 107 13.27 -8.84 28.29
CA THR A 107 14.00 -9.90 28.98
C THR A 107 13.02 -10.90 29.60
N GLY A 108 13.09 -12.15 29.20
CA GLY A 108 12.36 -13.23 29.84
C GLY A 108 10.92 -13.49 29.33
N GLY A 109 10.56 -13.07 28.13
CA GLY A 109 9.27 -13.39 27.50
C GLY A 109 8.08 -12.58 28.02
N THR A 110 8.32 -11.48 28.70
CA THR A 110 7.29 -10.57 29.18
C THR A 110 6.81 -9.63 28.05
N VAL A 111 5.50 -9.41 27.99
CA VAL A 111 4.89 -8.42 27.10
C VAL A 111 5.26 -7.02 27.59
N SER A 112 5.90 -6.22 26.75
CA SER A 112 6.15 -4.81 27.05
C SER A 112 4.88 -3.98 26.83
N PRO A 113 4.49 -3.09 27.76
CA PRO A 113 3.38 -2.18 27.53
C PRO A 113 3.67 -1.08 26.51
N SER A 114 4.94 -0.84 26.23
CA SER A 114 5.40 0.26 25.38
C SER A 114 5.92 -0.19 24.02
N TYR A 115 5.97 -1.49 23.76
CA TYR A 115 6.51 -2.03 22.53
C TYR A 115 5.71 -3.24 22.05
N ILE A 116 5.44 -3.25 20.74
CA ILE A 116 4.81 -4.38 20.04
C ILE A 116 5.85 -5.00 19.13
N SER A 117 6.07 -6.30 19.26
CA SER A 117 6.97 -7.00 18.34
C SER A 117 6.41 -7.00 16.91
N PRO A 118 7.24 -7.09 15.85
CA PRO A 118 6.79 -7.13 14.47
C PRO A 118 5.73 -8.22 14.21
N ILE A 119 5.87 -9.38 14.84
CA ILE A 119 4.90 -10.47 14.70
C ILE A 119 3.55 -10.13 15.34
N GLN A 120 3.55 -9.46 16.48
CA GLN A 120 2.31 -8.99 17.13
C GLN A 120 1.64 -7.89 16.29
N GLY A 121 2.42 -6.98 15.70
CA GLY A 121 1.93 -5.98 14.77
C GLY A 121 1.27 -6.62 13.54
N LEU A 122 1.92 -7.61 12.95
CA LEU A 122 1.37 -8.37 11.82
C LEU A 122 0.07 -9.09 12.20
N GLN A 123 0.01 -9.75 13.34
CA GLN A 123 -1.21 -10.43 13.81
C GLN A 123 -2.36 -9.46 14.06
N ARG A 124 -2.09 -8.27 14.60
CA ARG A 124 -3.09 -7.20 14.75
C ARG A 124 -3.60 -6.73 13.40
N LEU A 125 -2.69 -6.45 12.47
CA LEU A 125 -3.06 -6.07 11.11
C LEU A 125 -3.96 -7.12 10.45
N GLN A 126 -3.56 -8.38 10.48
CA GLN A 126 -4.35 -9.48 9.92
C GLN A 126 -5.74 -9.57 10.55
N LYS A 127 -5.84 -9.40 11.86
CA LYS A 127 -7.11 -9.42 12.57
C LYS A 127 -8.00 -8.24 12.18
N ILE A 128 -7.46 -7.03 12.10
CA ILE A 128 -8.20 -5.84 11.66
C ILE A 128 -8.70 -6.03 10.22
N MET A 129 -7.86 -6.52 9.33
CA MET A 129 -8.24 -6.77 7.94
C MET A 129 -9.33 -7.83 7.84
N ASP A 130 -9.25 -8.90 8.62
CA ASP A 130 -10.27 -9.96 8.61
C ASP A 130 -11.62 -9.47 9.17
N GLU A 131 -11.61 -8.79 10.32
CA GLU A 131 -12.83 -8.39 11.02
C GLU A 131 -13.54 -7.16 10.42
N TYR A 132 -12.79 -6.23 9.82
CA TYR A 132 -13.35 -4.95 9.39
C TYR A 132 -13.26 -4.69 7.88
N CYS A 133 -12.34 -5.34 7.19
CA CYS A 133 -12.10 -5.08 5.77
C CYS A 133 -12.62 -6.17 4.82
N GLY A 134 -13.58 -6.97 5.27
CA GLY A 134 -14.19 -8.00 4.44
C GLY A 134 -13.37 -9.29 4.35
N GLY A 135 -12.82 -9.75 5.47
CA GLY A 135 -12.17 -11.04 5.55
C GLY A 135 -13.14 -12.21 5.70
N ILE A 136 -12.57 -13.40 5.90
CA ILE A 136 -13.31 -14.67 5.97
C ILE A 136 -14.32 -14.64 7.12
N THR A 137 -13.95 -14.09 8.27
CA THR A 137 -14.82 -14.04 9.47
C THR A 137 -16.12 -13.28 9.19
N ASN A 138 -16.10 -12.30 8.30
CA ASN A 138 -17.26 -11.51 7.89
C ASN A 138 -17.85 -11.93 6.53
N ASN A 139 -17.56 -13.13 6.08
CA ASN A 139 -18.04 -13.65 4.79
C ASN A 139 -17.71 -12.71 3.62
N TYR A 140 -16.54 -12.10 3.65
CA TYR A 140 -16.05 -11.12 2.64
C TYR A 140 -16.91 -9.86 2.52
N MET A 141 -17.70 -9.52 3.53
CA MET A 141 -18.52 -8.31 3.55
C MET A 141 -17.88 -7.21 4.39
N THR A 142 -17.99 -5.98 3.91
CA THR A 142 -17.62 -4.78 4.64
C THR A 142 -18.55 -3.62 4.28
N ASN A 143 -18.39 -2.51 4.97
CA ASN A 143 -19.09 -1.25 4.72
C ASN A 143 -18.26 -0.08 5.25
N ASP A 144 -18.67 1.14 4.91
CA ASP A 144 -17.95 2.36 5.29
C ASP A 144 -17.67 2.50 6.79
N ASN A 145 -18.61 2.08 7.65
CA ASN A 145 -18.43 2.19 9.09
C ASN A 145 -17.37 1.22 9.60
N LEU A 146 -17.36 0.00 9.05
CA LEU A 146 -16.33 -1.00 9.36
C LEU A 146 -14.96 -0.54 8.87
N LEU A 147 -14.88 0.00 7.64
CA LEU A 147 -13.63 0.52 7.09
C LEU A 147 -13.08 1.72 7.88
N LYS A 148 -13.94 2.63 8.31
CA LYS A 148 -13.56 3.74 9.21
C LYS A 148 -13.00 3.20 10.52
N LYS A 149 -13.64 2.17 11.08
CA LYS A 149 -13.15 1.53 12.32
C LYS A 149 -11.82 0.83 12.11
N ALA A 150 -11.61 0.21 10.95
CA ALA A 150 -10.32 -0.36 10.60
C ALA A 150 -9.20 0.69 10.61
N LEU A 151 -9.44 1.85 9.99
CA LEU A 151 -8.47 2.95 9.95
C LEU A 151 -8.12 3.43 11.37
N GLU A 152 -9.11 3.66 12.23
CA GLU A 152 -8.88 4.04 13.63
C GLU A 152 -8.00 3.02 14.37
N LEU A 153 -8.26 1.73 14.16
CA LEU A 153 -7.50 0.66 14.83
C LEU A 153 -6.08 0.53 14.27
N LEU A 154 -5.89 0.79 12.98
CA LEU A 154 -4.57 0.84 12.35
C LEU A 154 -3.75 2.00 12.90
N ASP A 155 -4.34 3.19 12.99
CA ASP A 155 -3.69 4.37 13.56
C ASP A 155 -3.27 4.12 15.01
N LEU A 156 -4.14 3.54 15.83
CA LEU A 156 -3.81 3.15 17.20
C LEU A 156 -2.69 2.10 17.27
N SER A 157 -2.60 1.22 16.27
CA SER A 157 -1.54 0.22 16.21
C SER A 157 -0.18 0.82 15.86
N LEU A 158 -0.15 1.88 15.04
CA LEU A 158 1.07 2.58 14.63
C LEU A 158 1.73 3.37 15.78
N ILE A 159 0.98 3.74 16.81
CA ILE A 159 1.53 4.46 17.98
C ILE A 159 2.54 3.59 18.76
N HIS A 160 2.48 2.28 18.61
CA HIS A 160 3.28 1.31 19.36
C HIS A 160 4.33 0.55 18.52
N ILE A 161 4.50 0.93 17.25
CA ILE A 161 5.48 0.28 16.35
C ILE A 161 6.75 1.12 16.24
#